data_6554b59c4a24cd910dae93e49fbceb4c
#
_entry.id   6554b59c4a24cd910dae93e49fbceb4c
#
_cell.length_a   1.000
_cell.length_b   1.000
_cell.length_c   1.000
_cell.angle_alpha   90.00
_cell.angle_beta   90.00
_cell.angle_gamma   90.00
#
_symmetry.space_group_name_H-M   'P 1'
#
loop_
_entity.id
_entity.type
_entity.pdbx_description
1 polymer ?
#
loop_
_entity_poly.entity_id
_entity_poly.type
_entity_poly.pdbx_seq_one_letter_code
_entity_poly.pdbx_strand_id
1 'polypeptide(L)'
;MQISRRSKTFCTFLLALMLSPDFYLRAEPSSSQARPDDRREIALSAEERSLILGGKIVLRDLPSAGSIGRTFEAIGVLPGSLDEAFAVLTDYGSYPEYMPNVGALKIRAVAGASSIVETTLYLPLGFRKQYRLRYTSSREDSGFLLSWEKLPWPELKPSQTVTDTSGYWSVRKFEGGGNLAVYHVYTDPGPVPLGLTNFFQGLAKSSFPDGIVKLRERIRNLYRPGR
;
A
#
# COMPACT_ATOMS: atom_id res chain seq x y z
N MET A 1 -61.04 25.79 54.29
CA MET A 1 -60.84 27.22 53.99
C MET A 1 -60.05 27.27 52.70
N GLN A 2 -60.81 27.36 51.66
CA GLN A 2 -60.96 28.42 50.69
C GLN A 2 -59.66 28.69 49.93
N ILE A 3 -59.70 28.26 48.63
CA ILE A 3 -59.92 29.08 47.41
C ILE A 3 -58.58 29.69 46.97
N SER A 4 -58.06 29.48 45.75
CA SER A 4 -58.51 30.01 44.47
C SER A 4 -57.63 29.53 43.32
N ARG A 5 -58.24 28.94 42.36
CA ARG A 5 -58.20 29.07 40.91
C ARG A 5 -57.45 30.30 40.33
N ARG A 6 -56.72 30.06 39.25
CA ARG A 6 -56.76 30.64 37.89
C ARG A 6 -55.67 30.00 37.02
N SER A 7 -55.90 29.16 36.12
CA SER A 7 -56.29 29.21 34.70
C SER A 7 -55.80 30.40 33.88
N LYS A 8 -55.00 30.12 32.85
CA LYS A 8 -54.92 30.71 31.49
C LYS A 8 -53.84 29.93 30.73
N THR A 9 -54.18 29.04 29.88
CA THR A 9 -54.59 29.02 28.49
C THR A 9 -53.72 29.88 27.54
N PHE A 10 -53.27 29.18 26.45
CA PHE A 10 -52.77 29.60 25.12
C PHE A 10 -51.30 30.05 25.07
N CYS A 11 -50.47 29.35 24.32
CA CYS A 11 -50.35 29.53 22.88
C CYS A 11 -49.53 28.38 22.25
N THR A 12 -50.17 27.65 21.38
CA THR A 12 -49.64 26.74 20.42
C THR A 12 -48.79 27.52 19.43
N PHE A 13 -47.48 27.19 19.31
CA PHE A 13 -46.71 27.53 18.14
C PHE A 13 -45.98 26.26 17.66
N LEU A 14 -46.57 25.66 16.66
CA LEU A 14 -45.95 24.70 15.79
C LEU A 14 -44.79 25.42 15.07
N LEU A 15 -43.58 25.00 15.33
CA LEU A 15 -42.47 25.25 14.42
C LEU A 15 -41.82 23.91 14.08
N ALA A 16 -42.33 23.35 13.00
CA ALA A 16 -41.66 22.25 12.32
C ALA A 16 -40.35 22.78 11.74
N LEU A 17 -39.25 22.53 12.39
CA LEU A 17 -37.92 22.70 11.76
C LEU A 17 -37.53 21.37 11.16
N MET A 18 -37.52 21.34 9.85
CA MET A 18 -37.01 20.24 9.02
C MET A 18 -35.59 19.88 9.45
N LEU A 19 -35.44 18.70 10.00
CA LEU A 19 -34.16 18.03 10.12
C LEU A 19 -33.75 17.60 8.71
N SER A 20 -32.87 18.37 8.10
CA SER A 20 -32.12 17.95 6.92
C SER A 20 -31.04 16.96 7.37
N PRO A 21 -31.03 15.72 6.90
CA PRO A 21 -29.98 14.75 7.21
C PRO A 21 -28.86 14.85 6.18
N ASP A 22 -28.20 15.98 6.05
CA ASP A 22 -27.09 16.14 5.13
C ASP A 22 -25.98 17.00 5.73
N PHE A 23 -25.35 16.47 6.79
CA PHE A 23 -24.04 16.93 7.18
C PHE A 23 -23.14 15.72 7.49
N TYR A 24 -23.02 14.81 6.53
CA TYR A 24 -21.80 14.03 6.45
C TYR A 24 -20.72 14.97 5.92
N LEU A 25 -19.96 15.52 6.85
CA LEU A 25 -18.65 16.09 6.54
C LEU A 25 -17.85 15.04 5.81
N ARG A 26 -17.88 15.15 4.48
CA ARG A 26 -16.96 14.45 3.60
C ARG A 26 -15.58 14.98 3.92
N ALA A 27 -14.88 14.28 4.80
CA ALA A 27 -13.46 14.46 4.95
C ALA A 27 -12.85 14.19 3.57
N GLU A 28 -12.51 15.23 2.86
CA GLU A 28 -11.70 15.13 1.66
C GLU A 28 -10.41 14.42 2.05
N PRO A 29 -10.01 13.36 1.35
CA PRO A 29 -8.70 12.77 1.57
C PRO A 29 -7.68 13.82 1.16
N SER A 30 -7.08 14.46 2.16
CA SER A 30 -5.92 15.32 1.98
C SER A 30 -4.73 14.45 1.63
N SER A 31 -4.59 14.13 0.37
CA SER A 31 -3.32 13.83 -0.26
C SER A 31 -3.50 13.87 -1.76
N SER A 32 -3.18 15.00 -2.36
CA SER A 32 -2.87 15.09 -3.78
C SER A 32 -1.49 14.46 -4.04
N GLN A 33 -1.31 13.20 -3.66
CA GLN A 33 -0.31 12.39 -4.31
C GLN A 33 -0.94 11.92 -5.61
N ALA A 34 -0.39 12.41 -6.72
CA ALA A 34 -0.82 12.04 -8.06
C ALA A 34 -0.98 10.51 -8.11
N ARG A 35 -2.20 10.05 -8.40
CA ARG A 35 -2.39 8.66 -8.80
C ARG A 35 -1.40 8.42 -9.92
N PRO A 36 -0.54 7.39 -9.83
CA PRO A 36 0.35 7.09 -10.93
C PRO A 36 -0.53 6.96 -12.17
N ASP A 37 -0.25 7.75 -13.18
CA ASP A 37 -0.85 7.54 -14.50
C ASP A 37 -0.30 6.19 -14.95
N ASP A 38 -1.11 5.16 -14.91
CA ASP A 38 -0.83 3.75 -15.23
C ASP A 38 -0.06 3.53 -16.51
N ARG A 39 -0.07 4.50 -17.39
CA ARG A 39 0.34 4.39 -18.78
C ARG A 39 1.73 4.93 -19.03
N ARG A 40 2.41 5.48 -18.03
CA ARG A 40 3.77 5.99 -18.24
C ARG A 40 4.73 4.82 -18.40
N GLU A 41 5.25 4.69 -19.60
CA GLU A 41 6.42 3.88 -19.85
C GLU A 41 7.54 4.36 -18.93
N ILE A 42 8.05 3.44 -18.09
CA ILE A 42 9.14 3.80 -17.18
C ILE A 42 10.37 4.05 -18.02
N ALA A 43 10.79 5.29 -18.05
CA ALA A 43 12.03 5.68 -18.68
C ALA A 43 13.21 5.09 -17.90
N LEU A 44 13.90 4.13 -18.54
CA LEU A 44 15.16 3.58 -18.04
C LEU A 44 16.31 4.30 -18.73
N SER A 45 17.33 4.72 -17.98
CA SER A 45 18.59 5.15 -18.57
C SER A 45 19.28 3.97 -19.27
N ALA A 46 20.22 4.25 -20.16
CA ALA A 46 20.99 3.20 -20.83
C ALA A 46 21.76 2.31 -19.83
N GLU A 47 22.26 2.91 -18.76
CA GLU A 47 22.96 2.21 -17.68
C GLU A 47 22.00 1.30 -16.90
N GLU A 48 20.84 1.81 -16.48
CA GLU A 48 19.81 1.02 -15.77
C GLU A 48 19.33 -0.14 -16.63
N ARG A 49 19.08 0.10 -17.91
CA ARG A 49 18.71 -0.94 -18.88
C ARG A 49 19.77 -2.03 -18.95
N SER A 50 21.05 -1.65 -19.05
CA SER A 50 22.18 -2.60 -19.07
C SER A 50 22.25 -3.44 -17.79
N LEU A 51 22.09 -2.81 -16.62
CA LEU A 51 22.06 -3.51 -15.33
C LEU A 51 20.90 -4.51 -15.25
N ILE A 52 19.71 -4.09 -15.69
CA ILE A 52 18.49 -4.92 -15.66
C ILE A 52 18.59 -6.10 -16.61
N LEU A 53 19.12 -5.90 -17.83
CA LEU A 53 19.41 -6.97 -18.78
C LEU A 53 20.45 -7.95 -18.24
N GLY A 54 21.42 -7.47 -17.46
CA GLY A 54 22.37 -8.28 -16.70
C GLY A 54 21.79 -8.96 -15.45
N GLY A 55 20.47 -8.92 -15.24
CA GLY A 55 19.77 -9.56 -14.12
C GLY A 55 19.86 -8.82 -12.79
N LYS A 56 20.48 -7.64 -12.77
CA LYS A 56 20.57 -6.79 -11.57
C LYS A 56 19.23 -6.15 -11.24
N ILE A 57 19.11 -5.65 -10.02
CA ILE A 57 17.99 -4.82 -9.57
C ILE A 57 18.50 -3.41 -9.40
N VAL A 58 17.79 -2.46 -10.01
CA VAL A 58 18.04 -1.03 -9.86
C VAL A 58 17.19 -0.50 -8.71
N LEU A 59 17.78 0.25 -7.81
CA LEU A 59 17.07 0.95 -6.75
C LEU A 59 17.21 2.46 -6.97
N ARG A 60 16.07 3.15 -7.03
CA ARG A 60 15.97 4.60 -7.07
C ARG A 60 15.45 5.12 -5.75
N ASP A 61 16.07 6.15 -5.23
CA ASP A 61 15.60 6.95 -4.08
C ASP A 61 14.99 8.24 -4.67
N LEU A 62 13.68 8.37 -4.57
CA LEU A 62 12.94 9.43 -5.25
C LEU A 62 12.59 10.57 -4.28
N PRO A 63 12.45 11.80 -4.78
CA PRO A 63 11.93 12.90 -3.97
C PRO A 63 10.58 12.52 -3.35
N SER A 64 10.42 12.80 -2.06
CA SER A 64 9.18 12.53 -1.34
C SER A 64 8.53 13.84 -0.92
N ALA A 65 7.21 13.90 -1.01
CA ALA A 65 6.44 14.96 -0.41
C ALA A 65 6.46 14.80 1.12
N GLY A 66 7.08 15.77 1.83
CA GLY A 66 7.19 15.75 3.29
C GLY A 66 8.58 15.43 3.82
N SER A 67 8.79 15.67 5.11
CA SER A 67 10.11 15.62 5.73
C SER A 67 10.54 14.24 6.23
N ILE A 68 9.60 13.32 6.46
CA ILE A 68 9.87 12.03 7.11
C ILE A 68 9.66 10.86 6.15
N GLY A 69 8.62 10.91 5.32
CA GLY A 69 8.33 9.86 4.35
C GLY A 69 9.39 9.74 3.26
N ARG A 70 9.58 8.54 2.75
CA ARG A 70 10.53 8.22 1.66
C ARG A 70 9.83 7.48 0.56
N THR A 71 10.27 7.75 -0.68
CA THR A 71 9.79 7.06 -1.88
C THR A 71 10.94 6.30 -2.53
N PHE A 72 10.74 5.03 -2.78
CA PHE A 72 11.71 4.18 -3.45
C PHE A 72 11.07 3.48 -4.65
N GLU A 73 11.89 3.21 -5.65
CA GLU A 73 11.56 2.29 -6.73
C GLU A 73 12.64 1.21 -6.80
N ALA A 74 12.23 -0.06 -6.75
CA ALA A 74 13.07 -1.17 -7.12
C ALA A 74 12.61 -1.71 -8.48
N ILE A 75 13.54 -1.86 -9.43
CA ILE A 75 13.24 -2.24 -10.81
C ILE A 75 14.05 -3.48 -11.16
N GLY A 76 13.38 -4.50 -11.67
CA GLY A 76 14.05 -5.75 -12.07
C GLY A 76 13.17 -6.62 -12.95
N VAL A 77 13.73 -7.72 -13.48
CA VAL A 77 13.00 -8.66 -14.33
C VAL A 77 12.48 -9.81 -13.49
N LEU A 78 11.20 -10.15 -13.62
CA LEU A 78 10.59 -11.35 -13.08
C LEU A 78 10.59 -12.45 -14.14
N PRO A 79 10.88 -13.71 -13.77
CA PRO A 79 10.76 -14.85 -14.68
C PRO A 79 9.28 -15.20 -14.91
N GLY A 80 9.02 -15.98 -15.93
CA GLY A 80 7.69 -16.55 -16.14
C GLY A 80 6.76 -15.70 -16.99
N SER A 81 5.49 -16.07 -16.96
CA SER A 81 4.42 -15.34 -17.65
C SER A 81 3.90 -14.18 -16.78
N LEU A 82 3.17 -13.26 -17.41
CA LEU A 82 2.45 -12.21 -16.68
C LEU A 82 1.41 -12.79 -15.71
N ASP A 83 0.76 -13.90 -16.10
CA ASP A 83 -0.23 -14.56 -15.25
C ASP A 83 0.39 -15.20 -14.01
N GLU A 84 1.56 -15.83 -14.14
CA GLU A 84 2.30 -16.37 -13.01
C GLU A 84 2.75 -15.27 -12.04
N ALA A 85 3.26 -14.16 -12.56
CA ALA A 85 3.65 -13.01 -11.75
C ALA A 85 2.43 -12.38 -11.05
N PHE A 86 1.31 -12.24 -11.76
CA PHE A 86 0.07 -11.72 -11.19
C PHE A 86 -0.48 -12.63 -10.10
N ALA A 87 -0.54 -13.94 -10.35
CA ALA A 87 -1.03 -14.91 -9.38
C ALA A 87 -0.23 -14.85 -8.07
N VAL A 88 1.12 -14.78 -8.15
CA VAL A 88 1.98 -14.68 -6.97
C VAL A 88 1.79 -13.35 -6.24
N LEU A 89 1.69 -12.23 -6.96
CA LEU A 89 1.50 -10.91 -6.36
C LEU A 89 0.11 -10.68 -5.76
N THR A 90 -0.90 -11.43 -6.18
CA THR A 90 -2.26 -11.35 -5.63
C THR A 90 -2.56 -12.44 -4.61
N ASP A 91 -1.67 -13.40 -4.41
CA ASP A 91 -1.76 -14.38 -3.33
C ASP A 91 -1.21 -13.79 -2.02
N TYR A 92 -1.97 -12.83 -1.47
CA TYR A 92 -1.59 -12.13 -0.24
C TYR A 92 -1.40 -13.09 0.93
N GLY A 93 -2.16 -14.19 0.99
CA GLY A 93 -2.09 -15.18 2.06
C GLY A 93 -0.71 -15.80 2.23
N SER A 94 0.02 -15.96 1.14
CA SER A 94 1.38 -16.53 1.12
C SER A 94 2.51 -15.52 1.37
N TYR A 95 2.23 -14.22 1.46
CA TYR A 95 3.28 -13.21 1.68
C TYR A 95 4.15 -13.45 2.91
N PRO A 96 3.64 -13.92 4.06
CA PRO A 96 4.47 -14.23 5.21
C PRO A 96 5.53 -15.31 4.96
N GLU A 97 5.36 -16.13 3.92
CA GLU A 97 6.31 -17.21 3.58
C GLU A 97 7.55 -16.69 2.86
N TYR A 98 7.45 -15.55 2.16
CA TYR A 98 8.54 -15.11 1.29
C TYR A 98 8.80 -13.59 1.28
N MET A 99 7.81 -12.74 1.56
CA MET A 99 8.01 -11.27 1.51
C MET A 99 8.78 -10.78 2.74
N PRO A 100 9.81 -9.93 2.55
CA PRO A 100 10.63 -9.43 3.65
C PRO A 100 9.80 -8.73 4.73
N ASN A 101 10.07 -9.07 5.99
CA ASN A 101 9.46 -8.47 7.18
C ASN A 101 7.93 -8.67 7.32
N VAL A 102 7.25 -9.33 6.39
CA VAL A 102 5.82 -9.64 6.51
C VAL A 102 5.67 -10.83 7.44
N GLY A 103 5.17 -10.60 8.66
CA GLY A 103 5.02 -11.65 9.66
C GLY A 103 3.65 -12.30 9.67
N ALA A 104 2.60 -11.52 9.39
CA ALA A 104 1.24 -12.04 9.30
C ALA A 104 0.39 -11.16 8.37
N LEU A 105 -0.59 -11.78 7.73
CA LEU A 105 -1.47 -11.10 6.81
C LEU A 105 -2.89 -11.67 6.95
N LYS A 106 -3.90 -10.79 6.93
CA LYS A 106 -5.31 -11.17 7.02
C LYS A 106 -6.12 -10.46 5.95
N ILE A 107 -6.72 -11.23 5.07
CA ILE A 107 -7.64 -10.70 4.06
C ILE A 107 -8.98 -10.43 4.75
N ARG A 108 -9.48 -9.19 4.66
CA ARG A 108 -10.74 -8.74 5.26
C ARG A 108 -11.89 -8.73 4.28
N ALA A 109 -11.62 -8.34 3.05
CA ALA A 109 -12.62 -8.30 1.99
C ALA A 109 -11.96 -8.47 0.63
N VAL A 110 -12.71 -9.04 -0.30
CA VAL A 110 -12.38 -9.11 -1.72
C VAL A 110 -13.63 -8.69 -2.48
N ALA A 111 -13.50 -7.70 -3.36
CA ALA A 111 -14.60 -7.19 -4.18
C ALA A 111 -14.08 -6.86 -5.58
N GLY A 112 -14.31 -7.73 -6.55
CA GLY A 112 -13.81 -7.58 -7.92
C GLY A 112 -12.28 -7.45 -7.94
N ALA A 113 -11.78 -6.35 -8.48
CA ALA A 113 -10.35 -6.05 -8.58
C ALA A 113 -9.75 -5.45 -7.28
N SER A 114 -10.53 -5.34 -6.20
CA SER A 114 -10.08 -4.72 -4.94
C SER A 114 -10.07 -5.71 -3.80
N SER A 115 -9.04 -5.61 -2.94
CA SER A 115 -8.89 -6.42 -1.72
C SER A 115 -8.49 -5.55 -0.55
N ILE A 116 -9.08 -5.78 0.62
CA ILE A 116 -8.67 -5.15 1.88
C ILE A 116 -7.87 -6.16 2.69
N VAL A 117 -6.65 -5.77 3.03
CA VAL A 117 -5.67 -6.64 3.68
C VAL A 117 -5.09 -5.95 4.90
N GLU A 118 -5.08 -6.65 6.03
CA GLU A 118 -4.37 -6.24 7.25
C GLU A 118 -3.02 -6.93 7.31
N THR A 119 -1.98 -6.15 7.45
CA THR A 119 -0.60 -6.63 7.46
C THR A 119 0.05 -6.35 8.80
N THR A 120 0.80 -7.31 9.31
CA THR A 120 1.70 -7.16 10.45
C THR A 120 3.14 -7.32 9.96
N LEU A 121 3.96 -6.29 10.17
CA LEU A 121 5.40 -6.35 9.95
C LEU A 121 6.10 -6.73 11.25
N TYR A 122 7.03 -7.68 11.17
CA TYR A 122 8.01 -7.94 12.22
C TYR A 122 9.34 -7.34 11.80
N LEU A 123 9.78 -6.35 12.57
CA LEU A 123 10.98 -5.58 12.30
C LEU A 123 12.07 -5.97 13.29
N PRO A 124 13.35 -5.75 12.97
CA PRO A 124 14.46 -5.99 13.91
C PRO A 124 14.24 -5.32 15.26
N LEU A 125 14.93 -5.81 16.28
CA LEU A 125 14.84 -5.36 17.67
C LEU A 125 13.45 -5.55 18.31
N GLY A 126 12.62 -6.46 17.75
CA GLY A 126 11.28 -6.77 18.27
C GLY A 126 10.20 -5.74 17.94
N PHE A 127 10.50 -4.77 17.07
CA PHE A 127 9.48 -3.82 16.64
C PHE A 127 8.42 -4.49 15.79
N ARG A 128 7.18 -4.03 15.95
CA ARG A 128 6.03 -4.47 15.17
C ARG A 128 5.22 -3.29 14.71
N LYS A 129 4.86 -3.28 13.43
CA LYS A 129 3.93 -2.32 12.84
C LYS A 129 2.78 -3.06 12.18
N GLN A 130 1.59 -2.49 12.27
CA GLN A 130 0.39 -3.03 11.66
C GLN A 130 -0.28 -1.95 10.83
N TYR A 131 -0.83 -2.32 9.68
CA TYR A 131 -1.58 -1.40 8.85
C TYR A 131 -2.58 -2.16 7.99
N ARG A 132 -3.58 -1.45 7.52
CA ARG A 132 -4.62 -1.94 6.61
C ARG A 132 -4.44 -1.28 5.26
N LEU A 133 -4.38 -2.08 4.21
CA LEU A 133 -4.24 -1.61 2.83
C LEU A 133 -5.47 -1.98 2.02
N ARG A 134 -5.85 -1.10 1.10
CA ARG A 134 -6.68 -1.44 -0.05
C ARG A 134 -5.73 -1.68 -1.22
N TYR A 135 -5.76 -2.90 -1.74
CA TYR A 135 -5.15 -3.23 -3.02
C TYR A 135 -6.18 -3.08 -4.14
N THR A 136 -5.73 -2.61 -5.29
CA THR A 136 -6.54 -2.52 -6.52
C THR A 136 -5.69 -3.01 -7.68
N SER A 137 -6.20 -3.97 -8.46
CA SER A 137 -5.53 -4.51 -9.63
C SER A 137 -6.19 -4.03 -10.92
N SER A 138 -5.37 -3.76 -11.93
CA SER A 138 -5.79 -3.47 -13.31
C SER A 138 -4.92 -4.31 -14.23
N ARG A 139 -5.53 -4.97 -15.23
CA ARG A 139 -4.83 -5.84 -16.19
C ARG A 139 -5.06 -5.36 -17.60
N GLU A 140 -4.00 -5.46 -18.40
CA GLU A 140 -3.97 -5.20 -19.83
C GLU A 140 -3.19 -6.34 -20.53
N ASP A 141 -3.29 -6.43 -21.86
CA ASP A 141 -2.59 -7.47 -22.63
C ASP A 141 -1.06 -7.40 -22.51
N SER A 142 -0.52 -6.20 -22.29
CA SER A 142 0.92 -5.94 -22.15
C SER A 142 1.44 -6.02 -20.72
N GLY A 143 0.56 -6.10 -19.73
CA GLY A 143 0.96 -6.09 -18.31
C GLY A 143 -0.18 -5.92 -17.33
N PHE A 144 0.19 -5.59 -16.08
CA PHE A 144 -0.76 -5.26 -15.03
C PHE A 144 -0.19 -4.24 -14.05
N LEU A 145 -1.11 -3.58 -13.35
CA LEU A 145 -0.82 -2.74 -12.20
C LEU A 145 -1.52 -3.32 -10.97
N LEU A 146 -0.81 -3.40 -9.87
CA LEU A 146 -1.35 -3.71 -8.56
C LEU A 146 -0.97 -2.58 -7.62
N SER A 147 -1.88 -1.65 -7.38
CA SER A 147 -1.67 -0.51 -6.50
C SER A 147 -2.22 -0.76 -5.09
N TRP A 148 -1.71 -0.01 -4.12
CA TRP A 148 -2.25 0.00 -2.76
C TRP A 148 -2.21 1.38 -2.15
N GLU A 149 -3.13 1.58 -1.22
CA GLU A 149 -3.21 2.74 -0.34
C GLU A 149 -3.53 2.30 1.09
N LYS A 150 -3.02 3.05 2.07
CA LYS A 150 -3.33 2.80 3.46
C LYS A 150 -4.75 3.24 3.79
N LEU A 151 -5.47 2.38 4.50
CA LEU A 151 -6.77 2.69 5.06
C LEU A 151 -6.66 3.06 6.55
N PRO A 152 -7.58 3.89 7.09
CA PRO A 152 -7.66 4.15 8.50
C PRO A 152 -7.84 2.86 9.32
N TRP A 153 -7.15 2.80 10.46
CA TRP A 153 -7.30 1.74 11.46
C TRP A 153 -7.30 2.38 12.86
N PRO A 154 -8.47 2.94 13.29
CA PRO A 154 -8.56 3.79 14.49
C PRO A 154 -8.17 3.09 15.80
N GLU A 155 -8.27 1.76 15.84
CA GLU A 155 -7.96 0.97 17.02
C GLU A 155 -6.44 0.86 17.30
N LEU A 156 -5.59 1.23 16.34
CA LEU A 156 -4.14 1.22 16.50
C LEU A 156 -3.63 2.58 17.01
N LYS A 157 -2.74 2.53 17.98
CA LYS A 157 -2.00 3.71 18.42
C LYS A 157 -0.99 4.13 17.32
N PRO A 158 -0.63 5.42 17.22
CA PRO A 158 0.36 5.89 16.22
C PRO A 158 1.70 5.14 16.26
N SER A 159 2.14 4.70 17.44
CA SER A 159 3.37 3.90 17.58
C SER A 159 3.26 2.49 17.02
N GLN A 160 2.06 1.95 16.87
CA GLN A 160 1.79 0.59 16.41
C GLN A 160 1.58 0.50 14.90
N THR A 161 1.43 1.63 14.22
CA THR A 161 1.17 1.70 12.78
C THR A 161 2.20 2.56 12.06
N VAL A 162 2.22 2.53 10.74
CA VAL A 162 2.89 3.53 9.90
C VAL A 162 1.98 4.75 9.78
N THR A 163 2.54 5.96 9.64
CA THR A 163 1.71 7.16 9.40
C THR A 163 1.02 7.04 8.06
N ASP A 164 1.77 6.69 7.02
CA ASP A 164 1.22 6.48 5.69
C ASP A 164 2.08 5.49 4.88
N THR A 165 1.45 4.80 3.93
CA THR A 165 2.13 4.01 2.90
C THR A 165 1.20 3.79 1.71
N SER A 166 1.76 3.98 0.54
CA SER A 166 1.10 3.75 -0.74
C SER A 166 2.12 3.27 -1.75
N GLY A 167 1.66 2.72 -2.84
CA GLY A 167 2.56 2.30 -3.89
C GLY A 167 1.90 1.43 -4.94
N TYR A 168 2.74 0.81 -5.77
CA TYR A 168 2.28 -0.10 -6.80
C TYR A 168 3.36 -1.09 -7.24
N TRP A 169 2.92 -2.21 -7.76
CA TRP A 169 3.63 -3.05 -8.69
C TRP A 169 3.12 -2.78 -10.10
N SER A 170 4.01 -2.35 -10.99
CA SER A 170 3.77 -2.34 -12.44
C SER A 170 4.60 -3.45 -13.06
N VAL A 171 3.95 -4.38 -13.72
CA VAL A 171 4.62 -5.52 -14.36
C VAL A 171 4.18 -5.60 -15.80
N ARG A 172 5.15 -5.62 -16.71
CA ARG A 172 4.90 -5.67 -18.16
C ARG A 172 5.93 -6.52 -18.87
N LYS A 173 5.61 -6.99 -20.07
CA LYS A 173 6.58 -7.72 -20.92
C LYS A 173 7.84 -6.89 -21.13
N PHE A 174 8.99 -7.55 -21.11
CA PHE A 174 10.29 -6.92 -21.29
C PHE A 174 11.02 -7.46 -22.51
N GLU A 175 11.67 -6.59 -23.27
CA GLU A 175 12.36 -6.93 -24.52
C GLU A 175 13.49 -7.97 -24.34
N GLY A 176 14.14 -7.98 -23.18
CA GLY A 176 15.19 -8.94 -22.80
C GLY A 176 14.67 -10.30 -22.37
N GLY A 177 13.37 -10.55 -22.49
CA GLY A 177 12.69 -11.73 -21.96
C GLY A 177 12.27 -11.59 -20.50
N GLY A 178 11.23 -12.34 -20.11
CA GLY A 178 10.59 -12.17 -18.80
C GLY A 178 9.72 -10.91 -18.72
N ASN A 179 9.53 -10.41 -17.52
CA ASN A 179 8.65 -9.27 -17.27
C ASN A 179 9.37 -8.20 -16.44
N LEU A 180 9.44 -6.97 -16.95
CA LEU A 180 9.93 -5.83 -16.19
C LEU A 180 8.95 -5.55 -15.06
N ALA A 181 9.43 -5.58 -13.83
CA ALA A 181 8.68 -5.22 -12.65
C ALA A 181 9.24 -3.95 -12.03
N VAL A 182 8.35 -3.04 -11.70
CA VAL A 182 8.62 -1.84 -10.92
C VAL A 182 7.85 -1.92 -9.63
N TYR A 183 8.56 -1.89 -8.54
CA TYR A 183 8.04 -1.86 -7.18
C TYR A 183 8.24 -0.45 -6.63
N HIS A 184 7.22 0.38 -6.74
CA HIS A 184 7.20 1.76 -6.25
C HIS A 184 6.52 1.81 -4.88
N VAL A 185 7.19 2.39 -3.89
CA VAL A 185 6.69 2.48 -2.52
C VAL A 185 6.98 3.84 -1.94
N TYR A 186 5.94 4.51 -1.49
CA TYR A 186 6.03 5.58 -0.50
C TYR A 186 5.75 5.00 0.88
N THR A 187 6.53 5.40 1.88
CA THR A 187 6.26 5.04 3.27
C THR A 187 6.72 6.12 4.23
N ASP A 188 5.84 6.47 5.16
CA ASP A 188 6.15 7.23 6.38
C ASP A 188 6.01 6.24 7.56
N PRO A 189 7.12 5.83 8.17
CA PRO A 189 7.11 4.81 9.22
C PRO A 189 6.39 5.25 10.49
N GLY A 190 6.02 6.54 10.60
CA GLY A 190 5.46 7.12 11.79
C GLY A 190 6.49 7.25 12.94
N PRO A 191 6.02 7.36 14.18
CA PRO A 191 6.90 7.49 15.32
C PRO A 191 7.88 6.31 15.42
N VAL A 192 9.17 6.62 15.42
CA VAL A 192 10.27 5.69 15.70
C VAL A 192 11.03 6.16 16.93
N PRO A 193 11.56 5.26 17.76
CA PRO A 193 12.35 5.65 18.92
C PRO A 193 13.55 6.53 18.53
N LEU A 194 13.92 7.43 19.42
CA LEU A 194 15.05 8.35 19.21
C LEU A 194 16.32 7.59 18.83
N GLY A 195 17.02 8.11 17.81
CA GLY A 195 18.27 7.53 17.33
C GLY A 195 18.12 6.38 16.34
N LEU A 196 16.91 5.84 16.09
CA LEU A 196 16.71 4.70 15.20
C LEU A 196 16.20 5.09 13.79
N THR A 197 16.00 6.37 13.51
CA THR A 197 15.46 6.82 12.21
C THR A 197 16.32 6.33 11.03
N ASN A 198 17.64 6.53 11.11
CA ASN A 198 18.57 6.10 10.05
C ASN A 198 18.61 4.57 9.89
N PHE A 199 18.48 3.83 11.00
CA PHE A 199 18.38 2.38 10.98
C PHE A 199 17.14 1.91 10.22
N PHE A 200 15.96 2.46 10.50
CA PHE A 200 14.73 2.10 9.80
C PHE A 200 14.73 2.54 8.34
N GLN A 201 15.35 3.67 8.02
CA GLN A 201 15.54 4.10 6.63
C GLN A 201 16.45 3.15 5.86
N GLY A 202 17.54 2.70 6.46
CA GLY A 202 18.43 1.70 5.88
C GLY A 202 17.73 0.35 5.66
N LEU A 203 16.93 -0.08 6.65
CA LEU A 203 16.15 -1.31 6.53
C LEU A 203 15.13 -1.22 5.37
N ALA A 204 14.41 -0.11 5.23
CA ALA A 204 13.50 0.10 4.12
C ALA A 204 14.26 0.01 2.78
N LYS A 205 15.39 0.71 2.66
CA LYS A 205 16.20 0.73 1.44
C LYS A 205 16.68 -0.67 1.01
N SER A 206 17.03 -1.56 1.95
CA SER A 206 17.44 -2.94 1.64
C SER A 206 16.25 -3.86 1.33
N SER A 207 15.12 -3.66 1.99
CA SER A 207 13.95 -4.54 1.86
C SER A 207 13.28 -4.48 0.49
N PHE A 208 13.35 -3.36 -0.23
CA PHE A 208 12.68 -3.22 -1.53
C PHE A 208 13.34 -4.06 -2.64
N PRO A 209 14.67 -4.03 -2.85
CA PRO A 209 15.32 -4.99 -3.75
C PRO A 209 15.09 -6.43 -3.36
N ASP A 210 15.13 -6.74 -2.05
CA ASP A 210 14.89 -8.09 -1.53
C ASP A 210 13.48 -8.60 -1.89
N GLY A 211 12.48 -7.72 -1.92
CA GLY A 211 11.13 -8.05 -2.37
C GLY A 211 11.12 -8.61 -3.79
N ILE A 212 11.87 -8.00 -4.74
CA ILE A 212 11.99 -8.52 -6.10
C ILE A 212 12.75 -9.86 -6.12
N VAL A 213 13.82 -10.00 -5.33
CA VAL A 213 14.58 -11.27 -5.23
C VAL A 213 13.64 -12.38 -4.77
N LYS A 214 12.92 -12.17 -3.68
CA LYS A 214 12.01 -13.17 -3.11
C LYS A 214 10.85 -13.51 -4.03
N LEU A 215 10.33 -12.54 -4.75
CA LEU A 215 9.29 -12.76 -5.76
C LEU A 215 9.82 -13.61 -6.93
N ARG A 216 11.05 -13.36 -7.40
CA ARG A 216 11.72 -14.20 -8.41
C ARG A 216 11.87 -15.65 -7.94
N GLU A 217 12.32 -15.85 -6.69
CA GLU A 217 12.46 -17.17 -6.09
C GLU A 217 11.10 -17.86 -5.98
N ARG A 218 10.06 -17.17 -5.52
CA ARG A 218 8.70 -17.72 -5.38
C ARG A 218 8.14 -18.18 -6.74
N ILE A 219 8.25 -17.36 -7.78
CA ILE A 219 7.79 -17.71 -9.13
C ILE A 219 8.55 -18.94 -9.66
N ARG A 220 9.88 -19.00 -9.48
CA ARG A 220 10.67 -20.17 -9.91
C ARG A 220 10.25 -21.44 -9.19
N ASN A 221 10.09 -21.37 -7.88
CA ASN A 221 9.76 -22.53 -7.05
C ASN A 221 8.36 -23.09 -7.40
N LEU A 222 7.40 -22.23 -7.68
CA LEU A 222 6.03 -22.66 -8.00
C LEU A 222 5.88 -23.18 -9.41
N TYR A 223 6.53 -22.55 -10.40
CA TYR A 223 6.25 -22.80 -11.81
C TYR A 223 7.41 -23.43 -12.58
N ARG A 224 8.61 -23.48 -11.99
CA ARG A 224 9.84 -24.03 -12.61
C ARG A 224 10.71 -24.77 -11.60
N PRO A 225 10.15 -25.77 -10.89
CA PRO A 225 10.95 -26.51 -9.92
C PRO A 225 12.07 -27.26 -10.65
N GLY A 226 13.32 -27.04 -10.22
CA GLY A 226 14.48 -27.76 -10.74
C GLY A 226 15.20 -27.12 -11.96
N ARG A 227 14.96 -25.84 -12.26
CA ARG A 227 15.75 -25.04 -13.23
C ARG A 227 16.59 -23.97 -12.57
#